data_203b78a3789c6f9208dbb4947104da1b
#
_entry.id   203b78a3789c6f9208dbb4947104da1b
#
_cell.length_a   1.000
_cell.length_b   1.000
_cell.length_c   1.000
_cell.angle_alpha   90.00
_cell.angle_beta   90.00
_cell.angle_gamma   90.00
#
_symmetry.space_group_name_H-M   'P 1'
#
loop_
_entity.id
_entity.type
_entity.pdbx_description
1 polymer ?
#
loop_
_entity_poly.entity_id
_entity_poly.type
_entity_poly.pdbx_seq_one_letter_code
_entity_poly.pdbx_strand_id
1 'polypeptide(L)'
;MTDADKTTIHIVPEPRKSELVNACYPIIGAIFEVYKTLGPGLPEYIYQEALLNELNRTGLPTHKELEYHPMYKGQPLQAFLKMDFVVETSIGNVIIECKALTQLTEKEHYQTFGYLRGTGYPAALLVNFGTSPKVQLERFLNNNGQIEVF
;
A
#
# COMPACT_ATOMS: atom_id res chain seq x y z
N MET A 1 -0.29 -26.11 6.65
CA MET A 1 -0.55 -25.36 5.40
C MET A 1 0.35 -25.90 4.29
N THR A 2 -0.23 -26.29 3.18
CA THR A 2 0.51 -26.76 2.00
C THR A 2 1.15 -25.58 1.26
N ASP A 3 2.12 -25.87 0.38
CA ASP A 3 2.73 -24.81 -0.44
C ASP A 3 1.70 -24.16 -1.37
N ALA A 4 0.70 -24.91 -1.85
CA ALA A 4 -0.39 -24.36 -2.64
C ALA A 4 -1.19 -23.30 -1.86
N ASP A 5 -1.44 -23.53 -0.57
CA ASP A 5 -2.16 -22.57 0.28
C ASP A 5 -1.36 -21.28 0.50
N LYS A 6 -0.03 -21.40 0.55
CA LYS A 6 0.85 -20.23 0.74
C LYS A 6 0.92 -19.35 -0.50
N THR A 7 0.72 -19.92 -1.69
CA THR A 7 0.83 -19.20 -2.96
C THR A 7 -0.51 -18.74 -3.51
N THR A 8 -1.64 -19.28 -2.98
CA THR A 8 -2.97 -18.88 -3.43
C THR A 8 -3.33 -17.50 -2.90
N ILE A 9 -3.65 -16.57 -3.81
CA ILE A 9 -4.14 -15.26 -3.46
C ILE A 9 -5.66 -15.27 -3.59
N HIS A 10 -6.34 -14.96 -2.49
CA HIS A 10 -7.79 -14.89 -2.47
C HIS A 10 -8.27 -13.50 -2.91
N ILE A 11 -9.38 -13.46 -3.63
CA ILE A 11 -10.01 -12.22 -4.07
C ILE A 11 -11.15 -11.91 -3.12
N VAL A 12 -11.19 -10.67 -2.63
CA VAL A 12 -12.25 -10.22 -1.74
C VAL A 12 -13.56 -10.11 -2.50
N PRO A 13 -14.64 -10.79 -2.06
CA PRO A 13 -15.94 -10.71 -2.74
C PRO A 13 -16.71 -9.44 -2.34
N GLU A 14 -17.76 -9.14 -3.14
CA GLU A 14 -18.73 -8.12 -2.77
C GLU A 14 -19.58 -8.57 -1.58
N PRO A 15 -20.08 -7.66 -0.73
CA PRO A 15 -19.97 -6.19 -0.81
C PRO A 15 -18.69 -5.62 -0.19
N ARG A 16 -17.85 -6.46 0.44
CA ARG A 16 -16.65 -6.01 1.13
C ARG A 16 -15.68 -5.31 0.18
N LYS A 17 -15.55 -5.81 -1.05
CA LYS A 17 -14.69 -5.20 -2.06
C LYS A 17 -15.06 -3.73 -2.29
N SER A 18 -16.33 -3.43 -2.49
CA SER A 18 -16.79 -2.05 -2.70
C SER A 18 -16.54 -1.16 -1.50
N GLU A 19 -16.68 -1.67 -0.29
CA GLU A 19 -16.37 -0.91 0.93
C GLU A 19 -14.90 -0.51 0.97
N LEU A 20 -14.01 -1.45 0.65
CA LEU A 20 -12.56 -1.22 0.64
C LEU A 20 -12.18 -0.22 -0.46
N VAL A 21 -12.71 -0.40 -1.65
CA VAL A 21 -12.43 0.51 -2.78
C VAL A 21 -12.93 1.92 -2.45
N ASN A 22 -14.14 2.04 -1.89
CA ASN A 22 -14.69 3.35 -1.53
C ASN A 22 -13.85 4.05 -0.45
N ALA A 23 -13.37 3.31 0.54
CA ALA A 23 -12.51 3.88 1.58
C ALA A 23 -11.19 4.39 1.01
N CYS A 24 -10.64 3.70 0.01
CA CYS A 24 -9.38 4.06 -0.64
C CYS A 24 -9.55 5.03 -1.83
N TYR A 25 -10.78 5.35 -2.21
CA TYR A 25 -11.06 6.13 -3.41
C TYR A 25 -10.30 7.46 -3.47
N PRO A 26 -10.26 8.29 -2.41
CA PRO A 26 -9.50 9.53 -2.47
C PRO A 26 -8.00 9.30 -2.68
N ILE A 27 -7.46 8.24 -2.10
CA ILE A 27 -6.05 7.87 -2.23
C ILE A 27 -5.75 7.44 -3.66
N ILE A 28 -6.62 6.61 -4.23
CA ILE A 28 -6.49 6.13 -5.62
C ILE A 28 -6.57 7.31 -6.58
N GLY A 29 -7.46 8.25 -6.34
CA GLY A 29 -7.54 9.49 -7.10
C GLY A 29 -6.25 10.30 -7.05
N ALA A 30 -5.62 10.40 -5.89
CA ALA A 30 -4.34 11.07 -5.72
C ALA A 30 -3.24 10.39 -6.55
N ILE A 31 -3.20 9.07 -6.52
CA ILE A 31 -2.23 8.28 -7.30
C ILE A 31 -2.40 8.54 -8.80
N PHE A 32 -3.63 8.48 -9.30
CA PHE A 32 -3.89 8.73 -10.72
C PHE A 32 -3.55 10.17 -11.14
N GLU A 33 -3.81 11.14 -10.27
CA GLU A 33 -3.46 12.53 -10.55
C GLU A 33 -1.95 12.72 -10.70
N VAL A 34 -1.17 12.10 -9.83
CA VAL A 34 0.30 12.14 -9.92
C VAL A 34 0.77 11.53 -11.24
N TYR A 35 0.27 10.35 -11.57
CA TYR A 35 0.69 9.66 -12.80
C TYR A 35 0.27 10.42 -14.05
N LYS A 36 -0.95 10.95 -14.08
CA LYS A 36 -1.46 11.75 -15.19
C LYS A 36 -0.61 12.98 -15.43
N THR A 37 -0.15 13.62 -14.35
CA THR A 37 0.62 14.88 -14.43
C THR A 37 2.07 14.63 -14.79
N LEU A 38 2.72 13.63 -14.17
CA LEU A 38 4.15 13.40 -14.31
C LEU A 38 4.52 12.35 -15.35
N GLY A 39 3.68 11.33 -15.54
CA GLY A 39 4.01 10.20 -16.41
C GLY A 39 5.13 9.34 -15.82
N PRO A 40 5.55 8.28 -16.52
CA PRO A 40 6.64 7.40 -16.06
C PRO A 40 8.02 8.01 -16.35
N GLY A 41 9.07 7.43 -15.73
CA GLY A 41 10.45 7.72 -16.08
C GLY A 41 11.19 8.62 -15.10
N LEU A 42 10.53 9.15 -14.08
CA LEU A 42 11.17 9.97 -13.07
C LEU A 42 11.69 9.10 -11.90
N PRO A 43 12.63 9.62 -11.10
CA PRO A 43 13.05 8.93 -9.89
C PRO A 43 11.92 8.80 -8.87
N GLU A 44 11.96 7.75 -8.07
CA GLU A 44 10.94 7.45 -7.08
C GLU A 44 10.63 8.61 -6.14
N TYR A 45 11.68 9.34 -5.69
CA TYR A 45 11.49 10.43 -4.72
C TYR A 45 10.65 11.58 -5.27
N ILE A 46 10.61 11.77 -6.59
CA ILE A 46 9.77 12.80 -7.22
C ILE A 46 8.29 12.41 -7.08
N TYR A 47 7.97 11.14 -7.33
CA TYR A 47 6.60 10.64 -7.18
C TYR A 47 6.14 10.68 -5.72
N GLN A 48 7.04 10.36 -4.80
CA GLN A 48 6.72 10.42 -3.36
C GLN A 48 6.34 11.83 -2.93
N GLU A 49 7.10 12.85 -3.36
CA GLU A 49 6.80 14.24 -3.01
C GLU A 49 5.48 14.69 -3.63
N ALA A 50 5.27 14.40 -4.91
CA ALA A 50 4.02 14.74 -5.59
C ALA A 50 2.82 14.04 -4.95
N LEU A 51 2.96 12.75 -4.60
CA LEU A 51 1.89 12.01 -3.95
C LEU A 51 1.57 12.57 -2.57
N LEU A 52 2.56 12.96 -1.79
CA LEU A 52 2.31 13.62 -0.51
C LEU A 52 1.45 14.87 -0.69
N ASN A 53 1.76 15.70 -1.68
CA ASN A 53 0.96 16.88 -1.99
C ASN A 53 -0.50 16.52 -2.29
N GLU A 54 -0.71 15.50 -3.10
CA GLU A 54 -2.07 15.07 -3.45
C GLU A 54 -2.79 14.43 -2.26
N LEU A 55 -2.09 13.61 -1.46
CA LEU A 55 -2.68 12.99 -0.28
C LEU A 55 -3.11 14.03 0.75
N ASN A 56 -2.32 15.09 0.94
CA ASN A 56 -2.67 16.16 1.85
C ASN A 56 -3.94 16.90 1.40
N ARG A 57 -4.22 16.94 0.09
CA ARG A 57 -5.44 17.55 -0.44
C ARG A 57 -6.69 16.73 -0.18
N THR A 58 -6.54 15.45 0.14
CA THR A 58 -7.71 14.59 0.41
C THR A 58 -8.41 14.92 1.72
N GLY A 59 -7.69 15.59 2.63
CA GLY A 59 -8.18 15.82 4.00
C GLY A 59 -8.03 14.64 4.94
N LEU A 60 -7.58 13.49 4.45
CA LEU A 60 -7.31 12.33 5.29
C LEU A 60 -5.99 12.50 6.02
N PRO A 61 -5.90 12.14 7.32
CA PRO A 61 -4.63 12.20 8.03
C PRO A 61 -3.59 11.31 7.34
N THR A 62 -2.47 11.91 6.97
CA THR A 62 -1.41 11.24 6.20
C THR A 62 -0.09 11.33 6.96
N HIS A 63 0.57 10.17 7.12
CA HIS A 63 1.85 10.05 7.80
C HIS A 63 2.89 9.61 6.78
N LYS A 64 3.90 10.45 6.57
CA LYS A 64 5.02 10.14 5.66
C LYS A 64 6.12 9.43 6.43
N GLU A 65 6.68 8.38 5.81
CA GLU A 65 7.83 7.65 6.38
C GLU A 65 7.57 7.20 7.82
N LEU A 66 6.38 6.62 8.04
CA LEU A 66 5.98 6.16 9.36
C LEU A 66 6.85 4.99 9.82
N GLU A 67 7.46 5.13 10.98
CA GLU A 67 8.21 4.07 11.63
C GLU A 67 7.29 3.28 12.58
N TYR A 68 7.33 1.96 12.47
CA TYR A 68 6.54 1.07 13.31
C TYR A 68 7.43 -0.01 13.89
N HIS A 69 7.41 -0.15 15.21
CA HIS A 69 8.18 -1.17 15.93
C HIS A 69 7.31 -2.41 16.13
N PRO A 70 7.55 -3.51 15.39
CA PRO A 70 6.77 -4.72 15.57
C PRO A 70 6.88 -5.26 16.98
N MET A 71 5.82 -5.91 17.45
CA MET A 71 5.80 -6.57 18.75
C MET A 71 6.39 -7.96 18.64
N TYR A 72 7.22 -8.35 19.58
CA TYR A 72 7.72 -9.70 19.71
C TYR A 72 7.47 -10.18 21.12
N LYS A 73 6.61 -11.18 21.27
CA LYS A 73 6.21 -11.73 22.58
C LYS A 73 5.78 -10.63 23.57
N GLY A 74 4.95 -9.71 23.07
CA GLY A 74 4.38 -8.64 23.89
C GLY A 74 5.29 -7.45 24.14
N GLN A 75 6.48 -7.41 23.55
CA GLN A 75 7.43 -6.31 23.69
C GLN A 75 7.75 -5.68 22.33
N PRO A 76 7.80 -4.35 22.25
CA PRO A 76 8.21 -3.71 21.00
C PRO A 76 9.69 -3.96 20.73
N LEU A 77 10.02 -4.27 19.49
CA LEU A 77 11.41 -4.38 19.05
C LEU A 77 12.01 -2.99 18.87
N GLN A 78 13.33 -2.88 19.00
CA GLN A 78 14.04 -1.65 18.66
C GLN A 78 14.12 -1.45 17.15
N ALA A 79 14.17 -2.56 16.38
CA ALA A 79 14.07 -2.52 14.94
C ALA A 79 12.67 -2.06 14.53
N PHE A 80 12.57 -1.40 13.39
CA PHE A 80 11.30 -0.87 12.93
C PHE A 80 11.11 -1.08 11.42
N LEU A 81 9.85 -1.11 11.03
CA LEU A 81 9.43 -1.01 9.64
C LEU A 81 9.24 0.46 9.30
N LYS A 82 9.61 0.85 8.08
CA LYS A 82 9.42 2.23 7.63
C LYS A 82 8.63 2.21 6.33
N MET A 83 7.39 2.69 6.41
CA MET A 83 6.46 2.71 5.29
C MET A 83 6.45 4.08 4.65
N ASP A 84 6.35 4.14 3.33
CA ASP A 84 6.37 5.42 2.61
C ASP A 84 5.25 6.33 3.10
N PHE A 85 4.02 5.83 3.14
CA PHE A 85 2.87 6.56 3.67
C PHE A 85 1.95 5.63 4.43
N VAL A 86 1.30 6.17 5.46
CA VAL A 86 0.14 5.56 6.11
C VAL A 86 -0.96 6.61 6.15
N VAL A 87 -2.13 6.27 5.62
CA VAL A 87 -3.28 7.16 5.55
C VAL A 87 -4.40 6.59 6.40
N GLU A 88 -4.98 7.42 7.28
CA GLU A 88 -6.10 7.01 8.12
C GLU A 88 -7.39 7.12 7.32
N THR A 89 -8.11 6.01 7.22
CA THR A 89 -9.36 5.92 6.46
C THR A 89 -10.48 5.35 7.32
N SER A 90 -11.68 5.27 6.75
CA SER A 90 -12.83 4.68 7.44
C SER A 90 -12.67 3.19 7.75
N ILE A 91 -11.77 2.48 7.05
CA ILE A 91 -11.48 1.07 7.33
C ILE A 91 -10.26 0.89 8.22
N GLY A 92 -9.61 1.98 8.65
CA GLY A 92 -8.38 1.97 9.43
C GLY A 92 -7.20 2.48 8.63
N ASN A 93 -5.99 2.19 9.11
CA ASN A 93 -4.76 2.65 8.48
C ASN A 93 -4.47 1.89 7.19
N VAL A 94 -4.22 2.64 6.11
CA VAL A 94 -3.87 2.08 4.80
C VAL A 94 -2.41 2.45 4.50
N ILE A 95 -1.61 1.42 4.24
CA ILE A 95 -0.21 1.59 3.86
C ILE A 95 -0.14 1.91 2.37
N ILE A 96 0.71 2.86 1.98
CA ILE A 96 0.98 3.13 0.57
C ILE A 96 2.48 3.00 0.35
N GLU A 97 2.87 2.10 -0.54
CA GLU A 97 4.26 1.92 -0.97
C GLU A 97 4.40 2.36 -2.42
N CYS A 98 5.35 3.28 -2.65
CA CYS A 98 5.61 3.86 -3.97
C CYS A 98 6.86 3.24 -4.58
N LYS A 99 6.76 2.82 -5.83
CA LYS A 99 7.90 2.33 -6.61
C LYS A 99 7.93 3.06 -7.94
N ALA A 100 9.12 3.09 -8.55
CA ALA A 100 9.34 3.66 -9.89
C ALA A 100 10.23 2.70 -10.69
N LEU A 101 9.70 1.51 -10.93
CA LEU A 101 10.40 0.39 -11.57
C LEU A 101 9.76 0.07 -12.91
N THR A 102 10.53 -0.51 -13.83
CA THR A 102 9.95 -0.99 -15.09
C THR A 102 8.99 -2.15 -14.85
N GLN A 103 9.20 -2.91 -13.77
CA GLN A 103 8.36 -4.05 -13.41
C GLN A 103 8.50 -4.32 -11.92
N LEU A 104 7.38 -4.59 -11.25
CA LEU A 104 7.38 -5.09 -9.88
C LEU A 104 7.83 -6.55 -9.87
N THR A 105 8.55 -6.93 -8.81
CA THR A 105 9.01 -8.30 -8.59
C THR A 105 8.43 -8.81 -7.27
N GLU A 106 8.72 -10.08 -6.95
CA GLU A 106 8.30 -10.65 -5.68
C GLU A 106 8.83 -9.87 -4.48
N LYS A 107 9.99 -9.22 -4.63
CA LYS A 107 10.61 -8.44 -3.54
C LYS A 107 9.68 -7.35 -3.03
N GLU A 108 9.07 -6.59 -3.94
CA GLU A 108 8.18 -5.49 -3.58
C GLU A 108 6.87 -6.02 -2.97
N HIS A 109 6.37 -7.13 -3.48
CA HIS A 109 5.18 -7.78 -2.92
C HIS A 109 5.43 -8.30 -1.51
N TYR A 110 6.54 -9.02 -1.30
CA TYR A 110 6.87 -9.54 0.03
C TYR A 110 7.12 -8.42 1.03
N GLN A 111 7.73 -7.32 0.61
CA GLN A 111 7.92 -6.16 1.48
C GLN A 111 6.57 -5.61 1.95
N THR A 112 5.64 -5.42 1.02
CA THR A 112 4.30 -4.91 1.32
C THR A 112 3.55 -5.86 2.25
N PHE A 113 3.59 -7.16 1.97
CA PHE A 113 2.94 -8.18 2.82
C PHE A 113 3.56 -8.21 4.21
N GLY A 114 4.88 -8.08 4.30
CA GLY A 114 5.59 -7.99 5.57
C GLY A 114 5.15 -6.80 6.40
N TYR A 115 4.95 -5.65 5.76
CA TYR A 115 4.43 -4.46 6.44
C TYR A 115 3.01 -4.69 6.98
N LEU A 116 2.14 -5.30 6.19
CA LEU A 116 0.78 -5.61 6.63
C LEU A 116 0.77 -6.55 7.82
N ARG A 117 1.56 -7.63 7.76
CA ARG A 117 1.64 -8.59 8.86
C ARG A 117 2.29 -8.01 10.10
N GLY A 118 3.35 -7.22 9.91
CA GLY A 118 4.08 -6.63 11.03
C GLY A 118 3.32 -5.57 11.77
N THR A 119 2.46 -4.80 11.07
CA THR A 119 1.66 -3.74 11.68
C THR A 119 0.27 -4.19 12.11
N GLY A 120 -0.29 -5.19 11.44
CA GLY A 120 -1.69 -5.55 11.59
C GLY A 120 -2.65 -4.57 10.94
N TYR A 121 -2.17 -3.62 10.15
CA TYR A 121 -3.03 -2.66 9.44
C TYR A 121 -3.89 -3.38 8.41
N PRO A 122 -5.12 -2.87 8.15
CA PRO A 122 -6.09 -3.61 7.35
C PRO A 122 -5.79 -3.67 5.86
N ALA A 123 -5.10 -2.68 5.30
CA ALA A 123 -4.94 -2.63 3.84
C ALA A 123 -3.65 -1.94 3.42
N ALA A 124 -3.21 -2.25 2.22
CA ALA A 124 -2.07 -1.61 1.57
C ALA A 124 -2.33 -1.41 0.09
N LEU A 125 -1.78 -0.33 -0.43
CA LEU A 125 -1.73 -0.02 -1.86
C LEU A 125 -0.26 -0.01 -2.28
N LEU A 126 0.07 -0.88 -3.23
CA LEU A 126 1.39 -0.91 -3.84
C LEU A 126 1.28 -0.27 -5.21
N VAL A 127 1.94 0.88 -5.38
CA VAL A 127 1.86 1.64 -6.62
C VAL A 127 3.22 1.68 -7.30
N ASN A 128 3.23 1.42 -8.60
CA ASN A 128 4.44 1.55 -9.41
C ASN A 128 4.20 2.59 -10.50
N PHE A 129 4.90 3.73 -10.39
CA PHE A 129 4.81 4.83 -11.33
C PHE A 129 5.73 4.64 -12.55
N GLY A 130 6.57 3.59 -12.56
CA GLY A 130 7.52 3.36 -13.63
C GLY A 130 6.97 2.63 -14.84
N THR A 131 5.70 2.24 -14.83
CA THR A 131 5.06 1.51 -15.93
C THR A 131 4.40 2.44 -16.93
N SER A 132 4.18 1.95 -18.14
CA SER A 132 3.50 2.67 -19.21
C SER A 132 2.67 1.66 -20.02
N PRO A 133 1.50 2.02 -20.55
CA PRO A 133 0.86 3.34 -20.57
C PRO A 133 0.02 3.65 -19.32
N LYS A 134 -0.04 2.75 -18.35
CA LYS A 134 -0.84 2.91 -17.14
C LYS A 134 0.02 2.79 -15.90
N VAL A 135 -0.36 3.52 -14.84
CA VAL A 135 0.20 3.27 -13.52
C VAL A 135 -0.23 1.89 -13.06
N GLN A 136 0.69 1.16 -12.43
CA GLN A 136 0.39 -0.13 -11.85
C GLN A 136 -0.03 0.08 -10.40
N LEU A 137 -1.22 -0.39 -10.06
CA LEU A 137 -1.76 -0.28 -8.71
C LEU A 137 -2.27 -1.65 -8.27
N GLU A 138 -1.76 -2.12 -7.14
CA GLU A 138 -2.22 -3.36 -6.52
C GLU A 138 -2.76 -3.05 -5.13
N ARG A 139 -3.88 -3.66 -4.78
CA ARG A 139 -4.62 -3.38 -3.55
C ARG A 139 -4.74 -4.66 -2.75
N PHE A 140 -4.33 -4.60 -1.48
CA PHE A 140 -4.27 -5.78 -0.61
C PHE A 140 -5.02 -5.54 0.69
N LEU A 141 -5.80 -6.55 1.10
CA LEU A 141 -6.45 -6.62 2.39
C LEU A 141 -5.67 -7.58 3.28
N ASN A 142 -5.45 -7.18 4.51
CA ASN A 142 -4.86 -8.04 5.54
C ASN A 142 -6.01 -8.67 6.36
N ASN A 143 -6.35 -9.90 6.03
CA ASN A 143 -7.37 -10.64 6.76
C ASN A 143 -6.69 -11.54 7.79
N ASN A 144 -6.37 -10.96 8.97
CA ASN A 144 -5.69 -11.67 10.07
C ASN A 144 -4.41 -12.37 9.62
N GLY A 145 -3.60 -11.68 8.79
CA GLY A 145 -2.34 -12.21 8.27
C GLY A 145 -2.47 -12.91 6.93
N GLN A 146 -3.67 -13.25 6.50
CA GLN A 146 -3.92 -13.76 5.14
C GLN A 146 -4.11 -12.57 4.21
N ILE A 147 -3.24 -12.46 3.21
CA ILE A 147 -3.30 -11.36 2.26
C ILE A 147 -4.27 -11.70 1.14
N GLU A 148 -5.19 -10.79 0.90
CA GLU A 148 -6.22 -10.92 -0.13
C GLU A 148 -6.17 -9.72 -1.07
N VAL A 149 -6.62 -9.88 -2.31
CA VAL A 149 -6.63 -8.80 -3.32
C VAL A 149 -8.04 -8.22 -3.42
N PHE A 150 -8.15 -6.92 -3.51
CA PHE A 150 -9.42 -6.24 -3.73
C PHE A 150 -9.31 -5.08 -4.75
#